data_37935565bf27bb69f660706e48260596
#
_entry.id   37935565bf27bb69f660706e48260596
#
_cell.length_a   1.000
_cell.length_b   1.000
_cell.length_c   1.000
_cell.angle_alpha   90.00
_cell.angle_beta   90.00
_cell.angle_gamma   90.00
#
_symmetry.space_group_name_H-M   'P 1'
#
loop_
_entity.id
_entity.type
_entity.pdbx_description
1 polymer ?
#
loop_
_entity_poly.entity_id
_entity_poly.type
_entity_poly.pdbx_seq_one_letter_code
_entity_poly.pdbx_strand_id
1 'polypeptide(L)'
;MLDVTVSSTAPTVRAPANDEPLLVAENLGKSYGRLAACRDVSFELYSGEVLAIVGESGSGKSTLLQMLSGQLTPGTGSVSYRMRDGVTRNLAEMGEAERRFLFRNDWGFVHQDPAMGLRMAVSAGANVGERLMAVGQNHYGKIRDTATSWLERVEISADRIDDAPRTYSGGMRQRLQIARNLVTEPRLVFMDEPTGGLDVSVQARLLDMMRTLVSELGLSAIVVTHDLAVARLLSHRVMVMQGGRVIETGLTDQVLDDPREPYTQLLVSSILPA
;
A
#
# COMPACT_ATOMS: atom_id res chain seq x y z
N MET A 1 12.63 33.98 28.44
CA MET A 1 11.70 32.90 28.75
C MET A 1 10.64 32.95 27.66
N LEU A 2 10.88 32.23 26.54
CA LEU A 2 10.00 32.21 25.39
C LEU A 2 9.27 30.86 25.42
N ASP A 3 7.97 30.95 25.66
CA ASP A 3 7.04 29.83 25.71
C ASP A 3 6.79 29.37 24.27
N VAL A 4 7.36 28.23 23.88
CA VAL A 4 7.12 27.57 22.57
C VAL A 4 5.98 26.58 22.79
N THR A 5 4.76 27.03 22.59
CA THR A 5 3.60 26.15 22.48
C THR A 5 3.70 25.36 21.16
N VAL A 6 4.15 24.11 21.24
CA VAL A 6 4.06 23.14 20.14
C VAL A 6 2.59 22.76 19.98
N SER A 7 1.95 23.29 18.96
CA SER A 7 0.60 22.87 18.54
C SER A 7 0.69 21.49 17.90
N SER A 8 0.38 20.45 18.67
CA SER A 8 0.17 19.09 18.16
C SER A 8 -1.20 19.02 17.50
N THR A 9 -1.25 19.28 16.18
CA THR A 9 -2.42 18.92 15.38
C THR A 9 -2.30 17.47 14.97
N ALA A 10 -2.88 16.57 15.74
CA ALA A 10 -3.16 15.22 15.31
C ALA A 10 -4.05 15.27 14.03
N PRO A 11 -3.80 14.44 12.99
CA PRO A 11 -4.65 14.41 11.83
C PRO A 11 -6.07 14.01 12.24
N THR A 12 -7.02 14.91 12.02
CA THR A 12 -8.44 14.65 12.27
C THR A 12 -8.85 13.52 11.31
N VAL A 13 -9.16 12.35 11.87
CA VAL A 13 -9.76 11.24 11.14
C VAL A 13 -11.06 11.75 10.53
N ARG A 14 -11.05 12.05 9.23
CA ARG A 14 -12.26 12.38 8.49
C ARG A 14 -13.03 11.08 8.35
N ALA A 15 -14.24 11.02 8.92
CA ALA A 15 -15.17 9.94 8.64
C ALA A 15 -15.32 9.79 7.11
N PRO A 16 -15.37 8.55 6.58
CA PRO A 16 -15.48 8.31 5.14
C PRO A 16 -16.72 9.03 4.60
N ALA A 17 -16.56 9.72 3.48
CA ALA A 17 -17.60 10.52 2.83
C ALA A 17 -18.70 9.65 2.20
N ASN A 18 -18.64 8.31 2.29
CA ASN A 18 -19.60 7.32 1.79
C ASN A 18 -19.63 6.15 2.77
N ASP A 19 -20.84 5.78 3.21
CA ASP A 19 -21.09 4.62 4.11
C ASP A 19 -20.81 3.24 3.47
N GLU A 20 -20.48 3.18 2.18
CA GLU A 20 -20.23 1.93 1.47
C GLU A 20 -18.74 1.62 1.32
N PRO A 21 -18.31 0.40 1.65
CA PRO A 21 -16.90 0.00 1.56
C PRO A 21 -16.39 0.00 0.11
N LEU A 22 -15.11 0.33 -0.06
CA LEU A 22 -14.39 0.25 -1.32
C LEU A 22 -13.98 -1.18 -1.66
N LEU A 23 -13.53 -1.94 -0.64
CA LEU A 23 -13.17 -3.35 -0.76
C LEU A 23 -13.70 -4.11 0.44
N VAL A 24 -14.27 -5.28 0.19
CA VAL A 24 -14.79 -6.20 1.22
C VAL A 24 -14.09 -7.54 1.07
N ALA A 25 -13.53 -8.02 2.15
CA ALA A 25 -12.98 -9.38 2.29
C ALA A 25 -13.89 -10.19 3.21
N GLU A 26 -14.35 -11.36 2.76
CA GLU A 26 -15.25 -12.21 3.52
C GLU A 26 -14.68 -13.63 3.65
N ASN A 27 -14.43 -14.07 4.88
CA ASN A 27 -14.00 -15.42 5.25
C ASN A 27 -12.83 -15.96 4.41
N LEU A 28 -11.87 -15.08 4.10
CA LEU A 28 -10.72 -15.43 3.27
C LEU A 28 -9.86 -16.49 3.94
N GLY A 29 -9.59 -17.55 3.20
CA GLY A 29 -8.70 -18.61 3.62
C GLY A 29 -7.82 -19.13 2.49
N LYS A 30 -6.58 -19.51 2.83
CA LYS A 30 -5.63 -20.12 1.91
C LYS A 30 -4.74 -21.09 2.63
N SER A 31 -4.60 -22.30 2.06
CA SER A 31 -3.71 -23.34 2.58
C SER A 31 -2.74 -23.80 1.48
N TYR A 32 -1.51 -24.10 1.90
CA TYR A 32 -0.47 -24.73 1.09
C TYR A 32 -0.14 -26.10 1.72
N GLY A 33 -0.74 -27.14 1.19
CA GLY A 33 -0.70 -28.46 1.83
C GLY A 33 -1.30 -28.44 3.23
N ARG A 34 -0.50 -28.73 4.26
CA ARG A 34 -0.93 -28.72 5.66
C ARG A 34 -0.82 -27.34 6.33
N LEU A 35 -0.12 -26.40 5.72
CA LEU A 35 0.05 -25.05 6.25
C LEU A 35 -1.12 -24.17 5.82
N ALA A 36 -1.93 -23.73 6.77
CA ALA A 36 -2.93 -22.71 6.51
C ALA A 36 -2.29 -21.32 6.66
N ALA A 37 -2.04 -20.68 5.54
CA ALA A 37 -1.44 -19.35 5.49
C ALA A 37 -2.42 -18.22 5.87
N CYS A 38 -3.71 -18.39 5.58
CA CYS A 38 -4.79 -17.50 6.03
C CYS A 38 -6.01 -18.32 6.42
N ARG A 39 -6.74 -17.88 7.46
CA ARG A 39 -7.95 -18.54 7.99
C ARG A 39 -8.98 -17.49 8.43
N ASP A 40 -10.18 -17.56 7.85
CA ASP A 40 -11.35 -16.81 8.28
C ASP A 40 -11.09 -15.29 8.40
N VAL A 41 -10.36 -14.70 7.44
CA VAL A 41 -10.05 -13.28 7.46
C VAL A 41 -11.20 -12.51 6.81
N SER A 42 -11.83 -11.61 7.59
CA SER A 42 -12.91 -10.75 7.12
C SER A 42 -12.69 -9.32 7.56
N PHE A 43 -12.83 -8.37 6.65
CA PHE A 43 -12.78 -6.93 6.94
C PHE A 43 -13.32 -6.11 5.75
N GLU A 44 -13.55 -4.84 6.02
CA GLU A 44 -13.91 -3.82 5.03
C GLU A 44 -12.84 -2.74 4.99
N LEU A 45 -12.61 -2.18 3.80
CA LEU A 45 -11.77 -1.00 3.58
C LEU A 45 -12.62 0.09 2.93
N TYR A 46 -12.54 1.30 3.47
CA TYR A 46 -13.29 2.45 2.97
C TYR A 46 -12.45 3.36 2.08
N SER A 47 -13.12 4.20 1.26
CA SER A 47 -12.41 5.18 0.41
C SER A 47 -11.63 6.18 1.25
N GLY A 48 -10.36 6.41 0.90
CA GLY A 48 -9.44 7.29 1.64
C GLY A 48 -8.87 6.64 2.91
N GLU A 49 -9.23 5.39 3.22
CA GLU A 49 -8.69 4.67 4.37
C GLU A 49 -7.36 3.98 4.04
N VAL A 50 -6.40 4.08 4.94
CA VAL A 50 -5.18 3.28 4.94
C VAL A 50 -5.26 2.24 6.04
N LEU A 51 -5.25 0.96 5.68
CA LEU A 51 -5.20 -0.19 6.58
C LEU A 51 -3.80 -0.78 6.59
N ALA A 52 -3.14 -0.82 7.76
CA ALA A 52 -1.92 -1.59 7.92
C ALA A 52 -2.21 -3.02 8.38
N ILE A 53 -1.55 -4.00 7.78
CA ILE A 53 -1.57 -5.41 8.20
C ILE A 53 -0.18 -5.72 8.75
N VAL A 54 -0.11 -5.98 10.05
CA VAL A 54 1.15 -6.17 10.77
C VAL A 54 1.24 -7.57 11.42
N GLY A 55 2.45 -7.99 11.75
CA GLY A 55 2.74 -9.29 12.40
C GLY A 55 4.10 -9.85 11.97
N GLU A 56 4.53 -10.93 12.60
CA GLU A 56 5.79 -11.58 12.30
C GLU A 56 5.90 -12.12 10.87
N SER A 57 7.12 -12.40 10.43
CA SER A 57 7.36 -13.12 9.19
C SER A 57 6.66 -14.49 9.22
N GLY A 58 5.97 -14.83 8.11
CA GLY A 58 5.20 -16.08 8.06
C GLY A 58 3.80 -16.01 8.67
N SER A 59 3.33 -14.89 9.22
CA SER A 59 1.97 -14.78 9.76
C SER A 59 0.85 -14.77 8.70
N GLY A 60 1.18 -14.74 7.39
CA GLY A 60 0.22 -14.82 6.29
C GLY A 60 -0.06 -13.50 5.58
N LYS A 61 0.57 -12.40 5.97
CA LYS A 61 0.30 -11.03 5.44
C LYS A 61 0.43 -10.92 3.93
N SER A 62 1.55 -11.34 3.34
CA SER A 62 1.77 -11.26 1.90
C SER A 62 0.80 -12.18 1.13
N THR A 63 0.45 -13.36 1.70
CA THR A 63 -0.58 -14.22 1.12
C THR A 63 -1.94 -13.54 1.12
N LEU A 64 -2.30 -12.87 2.21
CA LEU A 64 -3.53 -12.08 2.29
C LEU A 64 -3.51 -10.94 1.26
N LEU A 65 -2.43 -10.17 1.18
CA LEU A 65 -2.29 -9.06 0.22
C LEU A 65 -2.43 -9.55 -1.23
N GLN A 66 -1.85 -10.69 -1.58
CA GLN A 66 -1.99 -11.30 -2.91
C GLN A 66 -3.42 -11.74 -3.22
N MET A 67 -4.17 -12.25 -2.23
CA MET A 67 -5.60 -12.57 -2.41
C MET A 67 -6.42 -11.30 -2.61
N LEU A 68 -6.20 -10.27 -1.80
CA LEU A 68 -6.91 -8.99 -1.89
C LEU A 68 -6.67 -8.27 -3.21
N SER A 69 -5.44 -8.35 -3.73
CA SER A 69 -5.07 -7.77 -5.04
C SER A 69 -5.44 -8.65 -6.23
N GLY A 70 -6.06 -9.82 -6.03
CA GLY A 70 -6.43 -10.74 -7.10
C GLY A 70 -5.26 -11.45 -7.80
N GLN A 71 -4.03 -11.34 -7.25
CA GLN A 71 -2.86 -12.07 -7.74
C GLN A 71 -2.90 -13.56 -7.36
N LEU A 72 -3.60 -13.88 -6.27
CA LEU A 72 -3.78 -15.23 -5.75
C LEU A 72 -5.28 -15.49 -5.56
N THR A 73 -5.77 -16.60 -6.08
CA THR A 73 -7.16 -17.02 -5.83
C THR A 73 -7.28 -17.56 -4.40
N PRO A 74 -8.23 -17.05 -3.60
CA PRO A 74 -8.55 -17.62 -2.29
C PRO A 74 -8.91 -19.10 -2.38
N GLY A 75 -8.63 -19.85 -1.32
CA GLY A 75 -9.12 -21.23 -1.17
C GLY A 75 -10.56 -21.26 -0.66
N THR A 76 -10.92 -20.28 0.19
CA THR A 76 -12.27 -20.04 0.71
C THR A 76 -12.53 -18.54 0.80
N GLY A 77 -13.80 -18.16 0.84
CA GLY A 77 -14.21 -16.77 0.96
C GLY A 77 -14.17 -16.00 -0.36
N SER A 78 -14.40 -14.70 -0.28
CA SER A 78 -14.49 -13.82 -1.43
C SER A 78 -13.86 -12.45 -1.18
N VAL A 79 -13.45 -11.79 -2.25
CA VAL A 79 -13.04 -10.38 -2.26
C VAL A 79 -13.94 -9.66 -3.24
N SER A 80 -14.62 -8.62 -2.75
CA SER A 80 -15.47 -7.76 -3.56
C SER A 80 -14.91 -6.35 -3.61
N TYR A 81 -14.97 -5.72 -4.78
CA TYR A 81 -14.48 -4.36 -5.01
C TYR A 81 -15.55 -3.48 -5.64
N ARG A 82 -15.71 -2.27 -5.13
CA ARG A 82 -16.64 -1.27 -5.63
C ARG A 82 -16.06 -0.51 -6.81
N MET A 83 -16.55 -0.81 -7.98
CA MET A 83 -16.14 -0.20 -9.26
C MET A 83 -16.48 1.30 -9.30
N ARG A 84 -15.91 2.03 -10.29
CA ARG A 84 -16.19 3.47 -10.50
C ARG A 84 -17.66 3.76 -10.87
N ASP A 85 -18.36 2.77 -11.42
CA ASP A 85 -19.80 2.85 -11.71
C ASP A 85 -20.69 2.65 -10.47
N GLY A 86 -20.09 2.44 -9.29
CA GLY A 86 -20.77 2.20 -8.02
C GLY A 86 -21.18 0.74 -7.81
N VAL A 87 -21.01 -0.15 -8.78
CA VAL A 87 -21.36 -1.57 -8.66
C VAL A 87 -20.25 -2.32 -7.93
N THR A 88 -20.60 -3.06 -6.90
CA THR A 88 -19.69 -3.98 -6.21
C THR A 88 -19.62 -5.30 -6.96
N ARG A 89 -18.42 -5.76 -7.28
CA ARG A 89 -18.16 -7.00 -8.02
C ARG A 89 -17.19 -7.89 -7.27
N ASN A 90 -17.48 -9.20 -7.27
CA ASN A 90 -16.59 -10.21 -6.72
C ASN A 90 -15.41 -10.44 -7.69
N LEU A 91 -14.17 -10.35 -7.20
CA LEU A 91 -12.97 -10.53 -8.01
C LEU A 91 -12.90 -11.92 -8.68
N ALA A 92 -13.44 -12.96 -8.05
CA ALA A 92 -13.45 -14.32 -8.59
C ALA A 92 -14.35 -14.45 -9.84
N GLU A 93 -15.37 -13.61 -9.94
CA GLU A 93 -16.37 -13.62 -11.03
C GLU A 93 -15.99 -12.69 -12.18
N MET A 94 -15.01 -11.78 -11.95
CA MET A 94 -14.54 -10.85 -12.96
C MET A 94 -13.82 -11.58 -14.11
N GLY A 95 -14.15 -11.19 -15.33
CA GLY A 95 -13.42 -11.59 -16.52
C GLY A 95 -12.00 -11.01 -16.57
N GLU A 96 -11.14 -11.59 -17.40
CA GLU A 96 -9.75 -11.12 -17.53
C GLU A 96 -9.64 -9.66 -17.99
N ALA A 97 -10.55 -9.20 -18.84
CA ALA A 97 -10.60 -7.80 -19.29
C ALA A 97 -10.91 -6.82 -18.16
N GLU A 98 -11.85 -7.17 -17.28
CA GLU A 98 -12.21 -6.35 -16.10
C GLU A 98 -11.07 -6.29 -15.10
N ARG A 99 -10.41 -7.42 -14.81
CA ARG A 99 -9.22 -7.46 -13.94
C ARG A 99 -8.10 -6.60 -14.50
N ARG A 100 -7.80 -6.69 -15.80
CA ARG A 100 -6.80 -5.82 -16.45
C ARG A 100 -7.18 -4.34 -16.35
N PHE A 101 -8.47 -4.01 -16.45
CA PHE A 101 -8.96 -2.65 -16.28
C PHE A 101 -8.67 -2.15 -14.86
N LEU A 102 -8.95 -2.93 -13.81
CA LEU A 102 -8.64 -2.59 -12.43
C LEU A 102 -7.15 -2.27 -12.24
N PHE A 103 -6.27 -3.18 -12.68
CA PHE A 103 -4.82 -3.00 -12.54
C PHE A 103 -4.27 -1.80 -13.33
N ARG A 104 -4.92 -1.38 -14.40
CA ARG A 104 -4.49 -0.23 -15.20
C ARG A 104 -4.99 1.09 -14.65
N ASN A 105 -6.22 1.13 -14.16
CA ASN A 105 -6.94 2.38 -13.87
C ASN A 105 -7.14 2.64 -12.38
N ASP A 106 -7.48 1.59 -11.61
CA ASP A 106 -7.95 1.74 -10.24
C ASP A 106 -6.96 1.26 -9.18
N TRP A 107 -6.03 0.39 -9.55
CA TRP A 107 -5.14 -0.26 -8.60
C TRP A 107 -3.66 0.01 -8.89
N GLY A 108 -2.88 0.24 -7.81
CA GLY A 108 -1.43 0.22 -7.79
C GLY A 108 -0.93 -0.94 -6.94
N PHE A 109 0.26 -1.47 -7.27
CA PHE A 109 0.93 -2.47 -6.45
C PHE A 109 2.41 -2.13 -6.28
N VAL A 110 2.81 -1.87 -5.03
CA VAL A 110 4.19 -1.59 -4.64
C VAL A 110 4.78 -2.84 -4.01
N HIS A 111 5.76 -3.45 -4.71
CA HIS A 111 6.45 -4.66 -4.26
C HIS A 111 7.56 -4.34 -3.27
N GLN A 112 7.87 -5.29 -2.41
CA GLN A 112 9.01 -5.24 -1.50
C GLN A 112 10.34 -5.09 -2.27
N ASP A 113 10.54 -5.91 -3.32
CA ASP A 113 11.65 -5.73 -4.26
C ASP A 113 11.21 -4.83 -5.43
N PRO A 114 11.76 -3.60 -5.55
CA PRO A 114 11.41 -2.70 -6.62
C PRO A 114 11.68 -3.25 -8.03
N ALA A 115 12.60 -4.22 -8.16
CA ALA A 115 12.91 -4.83 -9.45
C ALA A 115 11.72 -5.63 -10.03
N MET A 116 10.82 -6.11 -9.18
CA MET A 116 9.59 -6.77 -9.62
C MET A 116 8.57 -5.80 -10.23
N GLY A 117 8.59 -4.55 -9.79
CA GLY A 117 7.66 -3.50 -10.24
C GLY A 117 8.21 -2.60 -11.35
N LEU A 118 9.50 -2.71 -11.71
CA LEU A 118 10.17 -1.81 -12.64
C LEU A 118 10.81 -2.56 -13.82
N ARG A 119 10.82 -1.91 -14.98
CA ARG A 119 11.62 -2.34 -16.13
C ARG A 119 13.03 -1.80 -15.99
N MET A 120 13.92 -2.60 -15.42
CA MET A 120 15.26 -2.17 -14.98
C MET A 120 16.19 -1.62 -16.08
N ALA A 121 15.95 -1.98 -17.34
CA ALA A 121 16.74 -1.54 -18.52
C ALA A 121 16.10 -0.38 -19.29
N VAL A 122 14.92 0.06 -18.90
CA VAL A 122 14.15 1.14 -19.55
C VAL A 122 14.23 2.39 -18.67
N SER A 123 14.27 3.59 -19.27
CA SER A 123 14.40 4.84 -18.51
C SER A 123 13.32 5.04 -17.45
N ALA A 124 13.62 5.84 -16.43
CA ALA A 124 12.66 6.17 -15.36
C ALA A 124 11.40 6.81 -15.92
N GLY A 125 11.55 7.78 -16.83
CA GLY A 125 10.40 8.42 -17.48
C GLY A 125 9.55 7.46 -18.28
N ALA A 126 10.15 6.46 -18.96
CA ALA A 126 9.38 5.45 -19.68
C ALA A 126 8.71 4.43 -18.73
N ASN A 127 9.29 4.13 -17.56
CA ASN A 127 8.63 3.33 -16.52
C ASN A 127 7.34 3.99 -16.02
N VAL A 128 7.37 5.31 -15.77
CA VAL A 128 6.18 6.08 -15.36
C VAL A 128 5.22 6.24 -16.54
N GLY A 129 5.74 6.63 -17.71
CA GLY A 129 4.96 6.87 -18.92
C GLY A 129 4.19 5.66 -19.44
N GLU A 130 4.70 4.44 -19.23
CA GLU A 130 4.01 3.19 -19.60
C GLU A 130 2.63 3.10 -18.94
N ARG A 131 2.49 3.54 -17.69
CA ARG A 131 1.20 3.54 -16.98
C ARG A 131 0.23 4.55 -17.61
N LEU A 132 0.71 5.73 -17.97
CA LEU A 132 -0.08 6.76 -18.64
C LEU A 132 -0.56 6.29 -20.01
N MET A 133 0.31 5.64 -20.79
CA MET A 133 -0.08 5.04 -22.07
C MET A 133 -1.13 3.94 -21.89
N ALA A 134 -1.03 3.14 -20.86
CA ALA A 134 -1.99 2.07 -20.57
C ALA A 134 -3.41 2.58 -20.26
N VAL A 135 -3.55 3.83 -19.81
CA VAL A 135 -4.84 4.51 -19.59
C VAL A 135 -5.25 5.45 -20.73
N GLY A 136 -4.56 5.33 -21.91
CA GLY A 136 -4.97 6.00 -23.15
C GLY A 136 -4.31 7.34 -23.43
N GLN A 137 -3.32 7.78 -22.66
CA GLN A 137 -2.53 8.95 -23.01
C GLN A 137 -1.57 8.63 -24.16
N ASN A 138 -1.66 9.40 -25.25
CA ASN A 138 -0.88 9.13 -26.47
C ASN A 138 0.09 10.26 -26.85
N HIS A 139 0.07 11.39 -26.14
CA HIS A 139 0.91 12.54 -26.48
C HIS A 139 2.22 12.47 -25.70
N TYR A 140 3.32 12.18 -26.43
CA TYR A 140 4.66 11.98 -25.85
C TYR A 140 5.10 13.14 -24.92
N GLY A 141 4.97 14.40 -25.37
CA GLY A 141 5.37 15.57 -24.54
C GLY A 141 4.62 15.59 -23.22
N LYS A 142 3.29 15.44 -23.23
CA LYS A 142 2.49 15.42 -22.00
C LYS A 142 2.86 14.25 -21.07
N ILE A 143 3.11 13.06 -21.64
CA ILE A 143 3.55 11.89 -20.87
C ILE A 143 4.88 12.20 -20.20
N ARG A 144 5.85 12.78 -20.93
CA ARG A 144 7.16 13.14 -20.39
C ARG A 144 7.05 14.21 -19.31
N ASP A 145 6.27 15.26 -19.51
CA ASP A 145 6.06 16.34 -18.54
C ASP A 145 5.43 15.78 -17.24
N THR A 146 4.38 14.96 -17.37
CA THR A 146 3.75 14.28 -16.24
C THR A 146 4.74 13.35 -15.52
N ALA A 147 5.52 12.57 -16.27
CA ALA A 147 6.53 11.69 -15.66
C ALA A 147 7.60 12.50 -14.91
N THR A 148 8.06 13.62 -15.47
CA THR A 148 9.01 14.53 -14.80
C THR A 148 8.44 15.04 -13.48
N SER A 149 7.23 15.57 -13.50
CA SER A 149 6.55 16.07 -12.30
C SER A 149 6.42 14.98 -11.22
N TRP A 150 6.09 13.74 -11.61
CA TRP A 150 6.00 12.64 -10.65
C TRP A 150 7.36 12.20 -10.10
N LEU A 151 8.44 12.28 -10.90
CA LEU A 151 9.78 12.03 -10.37
C LEU A 151 10.15 13.05 -9.30
N GLU A 152 9.88 14.34 -9.53
CA GLU A 152 10.11 15.39 -8.55
C GLU A 152 9.29 15.19 -7.27
N ARG A 153 8.01 14.80 -7.38
CA ARG A 153 7.15 14.49 -6.23
C ARG A 153 7.68 13.35 -5.36
N VAL A 154 8.39 12.41 -5.95
CA VAL A 154 9.06 11.32 -5.21
C VAL A 154 10.54 11.62 -4.94
N GLU A 155 10.94 12.88 -5.00
CA GLU A 155 12.31 13.34 -4.72
C GLU A 155 13.37 12.67 -5.60
N ILE A 156 13.06 12.42 -6.86
CA ILE A 156 14.02 12.04 -7.91
C ILE A 156 14.20 13.24 -8.82
N SER A 157 15.45 13.70 -8.98
CA SER A 157 15.76 14.88 -9.82
C SER A 157 15.33 14.66 -11.28
N ALA A 158 14.75 15.70 -11.90
CA ALA A 158 14.21 15.68 -13.26
C ALA A 158 15.27 15.32 -14.32
N ASP A 159 16.53 15.67 -14.11
CA ASP A 159 17.65 15.34 -15.00
C ASP A 159 17.93 13.83 -15.10
N ARG A 160 17.40 13.05 -14.17
CA ARG A 160 17.53 11.59 -14.15
C ARG A 160 16.38 10.85 -14.87
N ILE A 161 15.48 11.55 -15.53
CA ILE A 161 14.32 10.97 -16.22
C ILE A 161 14.71 9.94 -17.29
N ASP A 162 15.86 10.16 -17.95
CA ASP A 162 16.35 9.27 -19.01
C ASP A 162 17.25 8.14 -18.49
N ASP A 163 17.59 8.15 -17.20
CA ASP A 163 18.37 7.09 -16.56
C ASP A 163 17.56 5.81 -16.37
N ALA A 164 18.22 4.67 -16.52
CA ALA A 164 17.61 3.37 -16.25
C ALA A 164 17.66 3.04 -14.75
N PRO A 165 16.61 2.42 -14.15
CA PRO A 165 16.56 2.09 -12.73
C PRO A 165 17.71 1.22 -12.22
N ARG A 166 18.40 0.50 -13.08
CA ARG A 166 19.62 -0.26 -12.72
C ARG A 166 20.74 0.63 -12.16
N THR A 167 20.74 1.93 -12.51
CA THR A 167 21.73 2.91 -12.03
C THR A 167 21.29 3.63 -10.75
N TYR A 168 20.08 3.36 -10.27
CA TYR A 168 19.49 3.97 -9.09
C TYR A 168 19.89 3.22 -7.81
N SER A 169 19.95 3.93 -6.68
CA SER A 169 20.02 3.31 -5.36
C SER A 169 18.73 2.52 -5.04
N GLY A 170 18.75 1.67 -4.02
CA GLY A 170 17.56 0.94 -3.56
C GLY A 170 16.38 1.87 -3.26
N GLY A 171 16.63 2.92 -2.49
CA GLY A 171 15.61 3.93 -2.16
C GLY A 171 15.08 4.68 -3.38
N MET A 172 15.94 5.03 -4.35
CA MET A 172 15.49 5.65 -5.59
C MET A 172 14.62 4.71 -6.44
N ARG A 173 14.94 3.43 -6.49
CA ARG A 173 14.10 2.42 -7.18
C ARG A 173 12.74 2.31 -6.52
N GLN A 174 12.70 2.32 -5.19
CA GLN A 174 11.43 2.27 -4.44
C GLN A 174 10.58 3.51 -4.71
N ARG A 175 11.18 4.71 -4.69
CA ARG A 175 10.51 5.96 -5.03
C ARG A 175 9.97 5.96 -6.47
N LEU A 176 10.77 5.48 -7.42
CA LEU A 176 10.33 5.33 -8.80
C LEU A 176 9.16 4.35 -8.94
N GLN A 177 9.19 3.23 -8.21
CA GLN A 177 8.08 2.27 -8.19
C GLN A 177 6.79 2.92 -7.66
N ILE A 178 6.89 3.75 -6.63
CA ILE A 178 5.76 4.51 -6.09
C ILE A 178 5.24 5.50 -7.14
N ALA A 179 6.10 6.33 -7.74
CA ALA A 179 5.71 7.26 -8.80
C ALA A 179 4.99 6.54 -9.95
N ARG A 180 5.54 5.43 -10.43
CA ARG A 180 4.95 4.60 -11.47
C ARG A 180 3.54 4.12 -11.12
N ASN A 181 3.32 3.74 -9.86
CA ASN A 181 2.00 3.26 -9.43
C ASN A 181 1.00 4.39 -9.20
N LEU A 182 1.45 5.56 -8.72
CA LEU A 182 0.56 6.66 -8.36
C LEU A 182 0.25 7.61 -9.53
N VAL A 183 1.02 7.60 -10.62
CA VAL A 183 0.83 8.50 -11.76
C VAL A 183 -0.54 8.42 -12.45
N THR A 184 -1.24 7.30 -12.31
CA THR A 184 -2.60 7.11 -12.81
C THR A 184 -3.69 7.45 -11.78
N GLU A 185 -3.29 7.97 -10.61
CA GLU A 185 -4.19 8.29 -9.49
C GLU A 185 -5.16 7.14 -9.17
N PRO A 186 -4.59 5.97 -8.80
CA PRO A 186 -5.39 4.80 -8.50
C PRO A 186 -6.27 5.05 -7.26
N ARG A 187 -7.43 4.37 -7.16
CA ARG A 187 -8.30 4.45 -5.98
C ARG A 187 -7.79 3.59 -4.83
N LEU A 188 -7.03 2.53 -5.12
CA LEU A 188 -6.48 1.61 -4.12
C LEU A 188 -5.05 1.22 -4.45
N VAL A 189 -4.18 1.30 -3.44
CA VAL A 189 -2.78 0.86 -3.56
C VAL A 189 -2.49 -0.25 -2.56
N PHE A 190 -1.99 -1.37 -3.07
CA PHE A 190 -1.45 -2.47 -2.27
C PHE A 190 0.06 -2.28 -2.11
N MET A 191 0.58 -2.39 -0.90
CA MET A 191 2.00 -2.20 -0.60
C MET A 191 2.51 -3.37 0.24
N ASP A 192 3.47 -4.11 -0.30
CA ASP A 192 4.13 -5.21 0.40
C ASP A 192 5.51 -4.74 0.88
N GLU A 193 5.67 -4.55 2.21
CA GLU A 193 6.91 -4.12 2.87
C GLU A 193 7.59 -2.93 2.14
N PRO A 194 6.90 -1.78 1.95
CA PRO A 194 7.36 -0.72 1.05
C PRO A 194 8.69 -0.07 1.46
N THR A 195 9.13 -0.27 2.69
CA THR A 195 10.39 0.26 3.24
C THR A 195 11.43 -0.83 3.49
N GLY A 196 11.09 -2.09 3.17
CA GLY A 196 11.95 -3.24 3.44
C GLY A 196 13.32 -3.14 2.75
N GLY A 197 14.39 -3.48 3.50
CA GLY A 197 15.76 -3.49 2.96
C GLY A 197 16.39 -2.11 2.71
N LEU A 198 15.78 -1.04 3.20
CA LEU A 198 16.33 0.32 3.13
C LEU A 198 17.01 0.71 4.44
N ASP A 199 18.08 1.53 4.34
CA ASP A 199 18.71 2.14 5.51
C ASP A 199 17.71 3.04 6.27
N VAL A 200 17.85 3.14 7.60
CA VAL A 200 16.93 3.86 8.48
C VAL A 200 16.66 5.31 8.02
N SER A 201 17.72 6.03 7.59
CA SER A 201 17.59 7.40 7.11
C SER A 201 16.82 7.52 5.79
N VAL A 202 16.97 6.54 4.90
CA VAL A 202 16.26 6.46 3.61
C VAL A 202 14.82 6.07 3.85
N GLN A 203 14.58 5.14 4.78
CA GLN A 203 13.24 4.71 5.20
C GLN A 203 12.43 5.89 5.77
N ALA A 204 13.01 6.67 6.70
CA ALA A 204 12.31 7.81 7.29
C ALA A 204 11.85 8.84 6.23
N ARG A 205 12.73 9.19 5.29
CA ARG A 205 12.39 10.10 4.18
C ARG A 205 11.32 9.52 3.25
N LEU A 206 11.40 8.22 2.96
CA LEU A 206 10.41 7.54 2.12
C LEU A 206 9.03 7.57 2.79
N LEU A 207 8.96 7.32 4.09
CA LEU A 207 7.71 7.34 4.86
C LEU A 207 7.09 8.74 4.92
N ASP A 208 7.89 9.78 5.12
CA ASP A 208 7.39 11.16 5.14
C ASP A 208 6.83 11.58 3.76
N MET A 209 7.53 11.24 2.70
CA MET A 209 7.04 11.41 1.32
C MET A 209 5.73 10.63 1.09
N MET A 210 5.66 9.36 1.49
CA MET A 210 4.46 8.53 1.33
C MET A 210 3.28 9.11 2.10
N ARG A 211 3.48 9.55 3.35
CA ARG A 211 2.45 10.19 4.16
C ARG A 211 1.87 11.42 3.46
N THR A 212 2.75 12.27 2.91
CA THR A 212 2.34 13.46 2.15
C THR A 212 1.49 13.06 0.93
N LEU A 213 1.95 12.09 0.13
CA LEU A 213 1.24 11.63 -1.07
C LEU A 213 -0.11 10.99 -0.73
N VAL A 214 -0.18 10.17 0.33
CA VAL A 214 -1.44 9.56 0.79
C VAL A 214 -2.45 10.64 1.18
N SER A 215 -2.01 11.65 1.94
CA SER A 215 -2.87 12.76 2.38
C SER A 215 -3.33 13.64 1.22
N GLU A 216 -2.41 14.05 0.33
CA GLU A 216 -2.73 14.93 -0.80
C GLU A 216 -3.68 14.30 -1.82
N LEU A 217 -3.50 13.01 -2.10
CA LEU A 217 -4.27 12.28 -3.10
C LEU A 217 -5.53 11.62 -2.53
N GLY A 218 -5.72 11.62 -1.20
CA GLY A 218 -6.82 10.92 -0.55
C GLY A 218 -6.81 9.42 -0.88
N LEU A 219 -5.62 8.80 -0.93
CA LEU A 219 -5.46 7.41 -1.35
C LEU A 219 -6.06 6.43 -0.35
N SER A 220 -6.74 5.40 -0.87
CA SER A 220 -6.97 4.19 -0.09
C SER A 220 -5.78 3.26 -0.25
N ALA A 221 -5.30 2.65 0.84
CA ALA A 221 -4.18 1.72 0.76
C ALA A 221 -4.30 0.56 1.74
N ILE A 222 -3.74 -0.59 1.35
CA ILE A 222 -3.46 -1.71 2.24
C ILE A 222 -1.94 -1.88 2.28
N VAL A 223 -1.37 -1.69 3.45
CA VAL A 223 0.09 -1.74 3.69
C VAL A 223 0.40 -2.96 4.54
N VAL A 224 1.14 -3.90 3.99
CA VAL A 224 1.71 -5.03 4.74
C VAL A 224 3.09 -4.65 5.22
N THR A 225 3.33 -4.79 6.52
CA THR A 225 4.64 -4.52 7.11
C THR A 225 4.83 -5.27 8.44
N HIS A 226 6.08 -5.51 8.82
CA HIS A 226 6.46 -5.95 10.16
C HIS A 226 6.94 -4.78 11.03
N ASP A 227 7.08 -3.58 10.45
CA ASP A 227 7.51 -2.37 11.13
C ASP A 227 6.30 -1.55 11.62
N LEU A 228 6.10 -1.50 12.94
CA LEU A 228 4.99 -0.74 13.53
C LEU A 228 5.15 0.77 13.39
N ALA A 229 6.37 1.29 13.16
CA ALA A 229 6.57 2.71 12.87
C ALA A 229 5.96 3.07 11.51
N VAL A 230 6.09 2.19 10.52
CA VAL A 230 5.40 2.33 9.22
C VAL A 230 3.89 2.36 9.40
N ALA A 231 3.35 1.40 10.16
CA ALA A 231 1.92 1.35 10.45
C ALA A 231 1.44 2.62 11.15
N ARG A 232 2.15 3.08 12.21
CA ARG A 232 1.82 4.30 12.96
C ARG A 232 1.81 5.56 12.10
N LEU A 233 2.75 5.70 11.18
CA LEU A 233 2.89 6.91 10.36
C LEU A 233 1.90 6.98 9.20
N LEU A 234 1.50 5.84 8.64
CA LEU A 234 0.74 5.80 7.40
C LEU A 234 -0.72 5.39 7.58
N SER A 235 -1.07 4.58 8.59
CA SER A 235 -2.38 3.95 8.63
C SER A 235 -3.36 4.61 9.60
N HIS A 236 -4.64 4.53 9.23
CA HIS A 236 -5.77 4.93 10.07
C HIS A 236 -6.18 3.78 10.99
N ARG A 237 -6.09 2.54 10.48
CA ARG A 237 -6.44 1.32 11.19
C ARG A 237 -5.36 0.27 11.01
N VAL A 238 -5.15 -0.53 12.05
CA VAL A 238 -4.21 -1.66 12.08
C VAL A 238 -4.97 -2.96 12.26
N MET A 239 -4.51 -3.98 11.55
CA MET A 239 -4.91 -5.37 11.69
C MET A 239 -3.67 -6.20 12.04
N VAL A 240 -3.69 -6.87 13.18
CA VAL A 240 -2.58 -7.71 13.65
C VAL A 240 -2.84 -9.16 13.27
N MET A 241 -1.88 -9.78 12.58
CA MET A 241 -1.96 -11.17 12.14
C MET A 241 -0.96 -12.07 12.86
N GLN A 242 -1.44 -13.23 13.32
CA GLN A 242 -0.63 -14.31 13.89
C GLN A 242 -1.13 -15.67 13.40
N GLY A 243 -0.24 -16.53 12.93
CA GLY A 243 -0.59 -17.90 12.52
C GLY A 243 -1.71 -18.00 11.48
N GLY A 244 -1.78 -17.05 10.56
CA GLY A 244 -2.79 -16.98 9.50
C GLY A 244 -4.13 -16.41 9.93
N ARG A 245 -4.28 -15.89 11.15
CA ARG A 245 -5.52 -15.31 11.67
C ARG A 245 -5.32 -13.85 12.03
N VAL A 246 -6.40 -13.07 11.92
CA VAL A 246 -6.49 -11.76 12.54
C VAL A 246 -6.79 -11.96 14.02
N ILE A 247 -5.95 -11.41 14.88
CA ILE A 247 -6.09 -11.52 16.33
C ILE A 247 -6.55 -10.22 16.96
N GLU A 248 -6.19 -9.08 16.38
CA GLU A 248 -6.62 -7.76 16.84
C GLU A 248 -6.78 -6.81 15.66
N THR A 249 -7.78 -5.94 15.72
CA THR A 249 -7.98 -4.86 14.75
C THR A 249 -8.61 -3.64 15.43
N GLY A 250 -8.22 -2.45 15.01
CA GLY A 250 -8.73 -1.20 15.58
C GLY A 250 -8.06 0.02 14.96
N LEU A 251 -8.36 1.20 15.49
CA LEU A 251 -7.64 2.42 15.14
C LEU A 251 -6.16 2.26 15.49
N THR A 252 -5.29 2.79 14.66
CA THR A 252 -3.83 2.60 14.78
C THR A 252 -3.33 2.99 16.18
N ASP A 253 -3.72 4.16 16.66
CA ASP A 253 -3.28 4.63 18.00
C ASP A 253 -3.83 3.73 19.12
N GLN A 254 -5.08 3.25 19.02
CA GLN A 254 -5.66 2.36 20.03
C GLN A 254 -4.91 1.02 20.10
N VAL A 255 -4.66 0.38 18.96
CA VAL A 255 -3.99 -0.92 18.93
C VAL A 255 -2.52 -0.81 19.33
N LEU A 256 -1.85 0.29 18.97
CA LEU A 256 -0.41 0.45 19.24
C LEU A 256 -0.11 1.05 20.63
N ASP A 257 -1.03 1.81 21.23
CA ASP A 257 -0.83 2.43 22.55
C ASP A 257 -1.47 1.63 23.70
N ASP A 258 -2.59 0.93 23.43
CA ASP A 258 -3.31 0.10 24.41
C ASP A 258 -3.73 -1.25 23.80
N PRO A 259 -2.75 -2.09 23.42
CA PRO A 259 -3.04 -3.41 22.83
C PRO A 259 -3.71 -4.34 23.82
N ARG A 260 -4.77 -5.05 23.36
CA ARG A 260 -5.55 -5.96 24.22
C ARG A 260 -5.05 -7.40 24.15
N GLU A 261 -4.63 -7.83 22.96
CA GLU A 261 -4.16 -9.19 22.74
C GLU A 261 -2.71 -9.38 23.22
N PRO A 262 -2.39 -10.47 23.95
CA PRO A 262 -1.04 -10.70 24.49
C PRO A 262 0.06 -10.67 23.43
N TYR A 263 -0.22 -11.16 22.22
CA TYR A 263 0.73 -11.12 21.13
C TYR A 263 0.97 -9.70 20.63
N THR A 264 -0.07 -8.88 20.54
CA THR A 264 0.06 -7.47 20.15
C THR A 264 0.88 -6.71 21.18
N GLN A 265 0.66 -6.97 22.50
CA GLN A 265 1.45 -6.40 23.58
C GLN A 265 2.93 -6.75 23.46
N LEU A 266 3.23 -8.02 23.14
CA LEU A 266 4.60 -8.46 22.90
C LEU A 266 5.21 -7.77 21.66
N LEU A 267 4.45 -7.67 20.57
CA LEU A 267 4.89 -7.05 19.34
C LEU A 267 5.21 -5.56 19.54
N VAL A 268 4.35 -4.82 20.23
CA VAL A 268 4.55 -3.40 20.55
C VAL A 268 5.74 -3.20 21.50
N SER A 269 5.85 -4.01 22.57
CA SER A 269 6.94 -3.90 23.53
C SER A 269 8.32 -4.20 22.95
N SER A 270 8.39 -5.00 21.87
CA SER A 270 9.66 -5.32 21.21
C SER A 270 10.29 -4.15 20.43
N ILE A 271 9.54 -3.06 20.23
CA ILE A 271 9.97 -1.88 19.43
C ILE A 271 10.33 -0.70 20.34
N LEU A 272 9.76 -0.63 21.53
CA LEU A 272 10.13 0.40 22.51
C LEU A 272 11.52 0.05 23.07
N PRO A 273 12.58 0.85 22.82
CA PRO A 273 13.83 0.67 23.56
C PRO A 273 13.52 0.89 25.05
N ALA A 274 13.97 -0.07 25.86
CA ALA A 274 13.91 0.01 27.31
C ALA A 274 14.67 1.24 27.86
#